data_ddaebb706d110dc5c0bae43793d93c7a
#
_entry.id   ddaebb706d110dc5c0bae43793d93c7a
#
_cell.length_a   1.000
_cell.length_b   1.000
_cell.length_c   1.000
_cell.angle_alpha   90.00
_cell.angle_beta   90.00
_cell.angle_gamma   90.00
#
_symmetry.space_group_name_H-M   'P 1'
#
loop_
_entity.id
_entity.type
_entity.pdbx_description
1 polymer ?
#
loop_
_entity_poly.entity_id
_entity_poly.type
_entity_poly.pdbx_seq_one_letter_code
_entity_poly.pdbx_strand_id
1 'polypeptide(L)'
;MNYNKINNLLGWFSFLTALIVYTLTLEPSASFWDSGEFIASAHKLQVVHQPGAPLFLMLGKVFSLLAGNDTSRVAFWINMCSAVASAATILFLFWTITALAKKIIWKNGEKLSNWELITIMGSGLVGALAYTFSDSFWFSAVEAEVYALSSLCTAIVFWAILKWDQHADEPYSDRWLIFIAYVMGLSIGVHLLNLLAIPAIALVYYFRRSKKRTSAGTLLALLAGIIILAFIQYGIVQYTIKFAAYSDLFFVNTLGLGFGTGVLFFSFLLIVSLVSGILYTINRSKTHLLTAVTCFVALMTIGGGISGLIVAAIILAGLEYILNIREKSRVLNLALISIVFIIFGYGSYAMIVIRAKADPTLNNSDPENAFSLLSYVNREQYGDRPLLYGQFFDSKPIDNKQGDIIYRKGKEKYENAGQKFERVYDRNTLLPRMYSDDPQHVGFYRDWMGLKEEQSPTFLNNLGFLISYQTSFMYTRYFAWNFIGRQNDEQGHGDFIHGNWLSGISFIDNMLLGGQNELPK
;
A
#
# COMPACT_ATOMS: atom_id res chain seq x y z
N MET A 1 33.85 0.95 -22.37
CA MET A 1 32.65 0.04 -22.36
C MET A 1 31.40 0.89 -22.30
N ASN A 2 30.32 0.47 -22.97
CA ASN A 2 29.04 1.24 -22.94
C ASN A 2 28.23 0.91 -21.67
N TYR A 3 28.12 1.89 -20.77
CA TYR A 3 27.38 1.76 -19.51
C TYR A 3 25.96 1.17 -19.71
N ASN A 4 25.17 1.74 -20.63
CA ASN A 4 23.79 1.32 -20.82
C ASN A 4 23.66 -0.14 -21.28
N LYS A 5 24.57 -0.58 -22.18
CA LYS A 5 24.55 -1.96 -22.66
C LYS A 5 24.87 -2.96 -21.55
N ILE A 6 25.88 -2.65 -20.72
CA ILE A 6 26.27 -3.54 -19.61
C ILE A 6 25.21 -3.52 -18.52
N ASN A 7 24.69 -2.35 -18.15
CA ASN A 7 23.64 -2.20 -17.17
C ASN A 7 22.38 -3.01 -17.54
N ASN A 8 21.97 -2.96 -18.81
CA ASN A 8 20.84 -3.75 -19.28
C ASN A 8 21.15 -5.25 -19.27
N LEU A 9 22.34 -5.66 -19.74
CA LEU A 9 22.72 -7.08 -19.76
C LEU A 9 22.73 -7.68 -18.35
N LEU A 10 23.35 -7.00 -17.38
CA LEU A 10 23.45 -7.47 -16.00
C LEU A 10 22.10 -7.39 -15.27
N GLY A 11 21.26 -6.42 -15.60
CA GLY A 11 19.89 -6.37 -15.08
C GLY A 11 19.08 -7.59 -15.54
N TRP A 12 19.11 -7.92 -16.82
CA TRP A 12 18.44 -9.12 -17.34
C TRP A 12 19.08 -10.42 -16.85
N PHE A 13 20.39 -10.46 -16.63
CA PHE A 13 21.06 -11.58 -15.97
C PHE A 13 20.52 -11.78 -14.55
N SER A 14 20.39 -10.71 -13.76
CA SER A 14 19.82 -10.78 -12.42
C SER A 14 18.36 -11.27 -12.43
N PHE A 15 17.56 -10.78 -13.39
CA PHE A 15 16.18 -11.28 -13.63
C PHE A 15 16.15 -12.79 -13.89
N LEU A 16 16.97 -13.25 -14.85
CA LEU A 16 16.99 -14.67 -15.23
C LEU A 16 17.47 -15.55 -14.08
N THR A 17 18.48 -15.11 -13.33
CA THR A 17 18.95 -15.83 -12.14
C THR A 17 17.81 -15.99 -11.12
N ALA A 18 17.12 -14.91 -10.79
CA ALA A 18 15.99 -14.95 -9.87
C ALA A 18 14.85 -15.83 -10.41
N LEU A 19 14.48 -15.67 -11.68
CA LEU A 19 13.41 -16.47 -12.30
C LEU A 19 13.71 -17.96 -12.28
N ILE A 20 14.95 -18.36 -12.61
CA ILE A 20 15.38 -19.77 -12.58
C ILE A 20 15.28 -20.31 -11.15
N VAL A 21 15.83 -19.60 -10.17
CA VAL A 21 15.80 -20.03 -8.76
C VAL A 21 14.36 -20.19 -8.28
N TYR A 22 13.52 -19.17 -8.47
CA TYR A 22 12.12 -19.21 -8.02
C TYR A 22 11.29 -20.27 -8.75
N THR A 23 11.57 -20.53 -10.04
CA THR A 23 10.88 -21.58 -10.79
C THR A 23 11.28 -22.99 -10.30
N LEU A 24 12.57 -23.20 -9.97
CA LEU A 24 13.07 -24.49 -9.48
C LEU A 24 12.59 -24.81 -8.05
N THR A 25 12.27 -23.79 -7.27
CA THR A 25 11.79 -23.90 -5.89
C THR A 25 10.30 -23.54 -5.74
N LEU A 26 9.59 -23.43 -6.87
CA LEU A 26 8.19 -23.03 -6.87
C LEU A 26 7.32 -24.04 -6.13
N GLU A 27 6.45 -23.56 -5.27
CA GLU A 27 5.47 -24.42 -4.60
C GLU A 27 4.54 -25.05 -5.65
N PRO A 28 4.46 -26.40 -5.73
CA PRO A 28 3.66 -27.06 -6.75
C PRO A 28 2.15 -26.98 -6.49
N SER A 29 1.76 -26.72 -5.24
CA SER A 29 0.38 -26.69 -4.74
C SER A 29 0.10 -25.40 -3.96
N ALA A 30 -0.86 -25.43 -3.04
CA ALA A 30 -1.08 -24.34 -2.09
C ALA A 30 -0.04 -24.40 -0.97
N SER A 31 0.56 -23.25 -0.69
CA SER A 31 1.43 -23.03 0.47
C SER A 31 0.60 -22.76 1.73
N PHE A 32 1.20 -22.08 2.71
CA PHE A 32 0.57 -21.70 3.99
C PHE A 32 -0.32 -20.46 3.85
N TRP A 33 -1.04 -20.12 4.90
CA TRP A 33 -1.84 -18.91 5.06
C TRP A 33 -2.91 -18.77 3.97
N ASP A 34 -2.97 -17.61 3.32
CA ASP A 34 -4.03 -17.23 2.38
C ASP A 34 -3.78 -17.74 0.94
N SER A 35 -2.63 -18.41 0.68
CA SER A 35 -2.23 -18.87 -0.66
C SER A 35 -3.30 -19.74 -1.31
N GLY A 36 -3.90 -20.67 -0.56
CA GLY A 36 -4.97 -21.54 -1.06
C GLY A 36 -6.23 -20.78 -1.46
N GLU A 37 -6.63 -19.77 -0.68
CA GLU A 37 -7.73 -18.87 -1.00
C GLU A 37 -7.45 -18.09 -2.28
N PHE A 38 -6.26 -17.52 -2.42
CA PHE A 38 -5.87 -16.78 -3.61
C PHE A 38 -5.83 -17.64 -4.87
N ILE A 39 -5.30 -18.87 -4.79
CA ILE A 39 -5.28 -19.82 -5.91
C ILE A 39 -6.71 -20.14 -6.37
N ALA A 40 -7.58 -20.57 -5.45
CA ALA A 40 -8.95 -20.96 -5.77
C ALA A 40 -9.73 -19.76 -6.34
N SER A 41 -9.57 -18.59 -5.72
CA SER A 41 -10.28 -17.38 -6.10
C SER A 41 -9.76 -16.78 -7.40
N ALA A 42 -8.45 -16.81 -7.68
CA ALA A 42 -7.93 -16.37 -8.97
C ALA A 42 -8.41 -17.27 -10.10
N HIS A 43 -8.41 -18.59 -9.93
CA HIS A 43 -8.86 -19.53 -10.95
C HIS A 43 -10.32 -19.30 -11.36
N LYS A 44 -11.20 -19.03 -10.40
CA LYS A 44 -12.66 -18.86 -10.62
C LYS A 44 -13.11 -17.40 -10.62
N LEU A 45 -12.21 -16.42 -10.41
CA LEU A 45 -12.52 -15.00 -10.18
C LEU A 45 -13.60 -14.84 -9.09
N GLN A 46 -13.27 -15.27 -7.87
CA GLN A 46 -14.12 -15.18 -6.69
C GLN A 46 -13.77 -13.94 -5.84
N VAL A 47 -14.48 -13.73 -4.74
CA VAL A 47 -14.29 -12.59 -3.84
C VAL A 47 -13.58 -13.07 -2.58
N VAL A 48 -12.30 -12.73 -2.45
CA VAL A 48 -11.44 -13.08 -1.30
C VAL A 48 -11.72 -12.20 -0.09
N HIS A 49 -11.07 -12.51 1.04
CA HIS A 49 -11.14 -11.72 2.27
C HIS A 49 -10.82 -10.22 2.06
N GLN A 50 -11.31 -9.39 2.98
CA GLN A 50 -11.15 -7.93 2.93
C GLN A 50 -9.68 -7.48 3.07
N PRO A 51 -9.22 -6.47 2.32
CA PRO A 51 -9.98 -5.60 1.41
C PRO A 51 -10.01 -6.11 -0.04
N GLY A 52 -9.63 -7.35 -0.30
CA GLY A 52 -9.51 -7.96 -1.63
C GLY A 52 -8.24 -7.57 -2.39
N ALA A 53 -7.96 -8.33 -3.46
CA ALA A 53 -6.82 -8.11 -4.33
C ALA A 53 -7.22 -8.32 -5.80
N PRO A 54 -8.15 -7.50 -6.35
CA PRO A 54 -8.76 -7.77 -7.65
C PRO A 54 -7.77 -7.86 -8.80
N LEU A 55 -6.74 -7.03 -8.83
CA LEU A 55 -5.74 -7.08 -9.89
C LEU A 55 -4.88 -8.35 -9.80
N PHE A 56 -4.52 -8.78 -8.58
CA PHE A 56 -3.83 -10.06 -8.37
C PHE A 56 -4.68 -11.21 -8.89
N LEU A 57 -5.97 -11.26 -8.53
CA LEU A 57 -6.89 -12.31 -8.97
C LEU A 57 -7.03 -12.35 -10.50
N MET A 58 -7.14 -11.20 -11.16
CA MET A 58 -7.21 -11.14 -12.62
C MET A 58 -5.92 -11.64 -13.29
N LEU A 59 -4.74 -11.26 -12.77
CA LEU A 59 -3.46 -11.73 -13.29
C LEU A 59 -3.28 -13.23 -13.02
N GLY A 60 -3.59 -13.70 -11.80
CA GLY A 60 -3.59 -15.11 -11.46
C GLY A 60 -4.54 -15.93 -12.34
N LYS A 61 -5.71 -15.36 -12.71
CA LYS A 61 -6.60 -15.98 -13.70
C LYS A 61 -5.93 -16.16 -15.05
N VAL A 62 -5.24 -15.14 -15.55
CA VAL A 62 -4.53 -15.23 -16.84
C VAL A 62 -3.46 -16.33 -16.76
N PHE A 63 -2.67 -16.38 -15.70
CA PHE A 63 -1.69 -17.45 -15.52
C PHE A 63 -2.35 -18.84 -15.39
N SER A 64 -3.48 -18.95 -14.72
CA SER A 64 -4.20 -20.24 -14.57
C SER A 64 -4.65 -20.83 -15.92
N LEU A 65 -4.82 -20.02 -16.96
CA LEU A 65 -5.15 -20.49 -18.30
C LEU A 65 -4.04 -21.33 -18.94
N LEU A 66 -2.80 -21.15 -18.50
CA LEU A 66 -1.63 -21.92 -18.95
C LEU A 66 -1.68 -23.39 -18.48
N ALA A 67 -2.50 -23.69 -17.48
CA ALA A 67 -2.76 -25.06 -17.05
C ALA A 67 -3.62 -25.85 -18.09
N GLY A 68 -4.28 -25.19 -19.02
CA GLY A 68 -5.18 -25.82 -19.98
C GLY A 68 -6.33 -26.54 -19.26
N ASN A 69 -6.49 -27.83 -19.57
CA ASN A 69 -7.52 -28.68 -18.95
C ASN A 69 -7.01 -29.45 -17.72
N ASP A 70 -5.74 -29.29 -17.35
CA ASP A 70 -5.14 -29.98 -16.21
C ASP A 70 -5.30 -29.14 -14.94
N THR A 71 -6.36 -29.40 -14.19
CA THR A 71 -6.65 -28.68 -12.94
C THR A 71 -5.57 -28.87 -11.87
N SER A 72 -4.78 -29.95 -11.92
CA SER A 72 -3.69 -30.20 -10.97
C SER A 72 -2.54 -29.18 -11.12
N ARG A 73 -2.41 -28.54 -12.26
CA ARG A 73 -1.37 -27.55 -12.58
C ARG A 73 -1.80 -26.09 -12.34
N VAL A 74 -3.04 -25.86 -11.95
CA VAL A 74 -3.56 -24.50 -11.72
C VAL A 74 -2.77 -23.77 -10.65
N ALA A 75 -2.52 -24.42 -9.51
CA ALA A 75 -1.73 -23.83 -8.43
C ALA A 75 -0.32 -23.43 -8.88
N PHE A 76 0.38 -24.34 -9.55
CA PHE A 76 1.71 -24.09 -10.11
C PHE A 76 1.75 -22.82 -10.99
N TRP A 77 0.77 -22.67 -11.90
CA TRP A 77 0.77 -21.50 -12.80
C TRP A 77 0.42 -20.20 -12.09
N ILE A 78 -0.43 -20.23 -11.06
CA ILE A 78 -0.73 -19.04 -10.27
C ILE A 78 0.47 -18.65 -9.40
N ASN A 79 1.17 -19.63 -8.79
CA ASN A 79 2.42 -19.39 -8.08
C ASN A 79 3.51 -18.83 -9.03
N MET A 80 3.55 -19.27 -10.29
CA MET A 80 4.44 -18.72 -11.32
C MET A 80 4.21 -17.22 -11.57
N CYS A 81 2.99 -16.70 -11.40
CA CYS A 81 2.73 -15.26 -11.47
C CYS A 81 3.58 -14.51 -10.43
N SER A 82 3.66 -15.01 -9.20
CA SER A 82 4.49 -14.45 -8.13
C SER A 82 5.99 -14.57 -8.44
N ALA A 83 6.43 -15.69 -8.98
CA ALA A 83 7.83 -15.90 -9.37
C ALA A 83 8.28 -14.92 -10.45
N VAL A 84 7.46 -14.71 -11.49
CA VAL A 84 7.74 -13.73 -12.56
C VAL A 84 7.75 -12.30 -12.03
N ALA A 85 6.78 -11.95 -11.17
CA ALA A 85 6.71 -10.62 -10.55
C ALA A 85 7.93 -10.36 -9.66
N SER A 86 8.35 -11.34 -8.87
CA SER A 86 9.53 -11.24 -8.02
C SER A 86 10.82 -11.13 -8.82
N ALA A 87 10.98 -11.92 -9.88
CA ALA A 87 12.14 -11.80 -10.77
C ALA A 87 12.20 -10.41 -11.45
N ALA A 88 11.04 -9.87 -11.87
CA ALA A 88 10.97 -8.51 -12.40
C ALA A 88 11.30 -7.46 -11.32
N THR A 89 10.95 -7.69 -10.07
CA THR A 89 11.37 -6.84 -8.94
C THR A 89 12.90 -6.76 -8.86
N ILE A 90 13.59 -7.89 -8.99
CA ILE A 90 15.07 -7.94 -8.98
C ILE A 90 15.69 -7.14 -10.13
N LEU A 91 15.09 -7.19 -11.32
CA LEU A 91 15.52 -6.38 -12.46
C LEU A 91 15.46 -4.86 -12.15
N PHE A 92 14.29 -4.39 -11.67
CA PHE A 92 14.10 -2.98 -11.34
C PHE A 92 14.94 -2.55 -10.13
N LEU A 93 15.14 -3.43 -9.16
CA LEU A 93 16.05 -3.20 -8.04
C LEU A 93 17.49 -3.02 -8.51
N PHE A 94 17.98 -3.90 -9.38
CA PHE A 94 19.32 -3.76 -9.98
C PHE A 94 19.49 -2.39 -10.65
N TRP A 95 18.54 -2.00 -11.51
CA TRP A 95 18.59 -0.70 -12.18
C TRP A 95 18.46 0.48 -11.21
N THR A 96 17.75 0.33 -10.13
CA THR A 96 17.65 1.35 -9.07
C THR A 96 18.97 1.51 -8.34
N ILE A 97 19.61 0.42 -7.93
CA ILE A 97 20.89 0.43 -7.22
C ILE A 97 21.98 1.04 -8.13
N THR A 98 22.08 0.60 -9.39
CA THR A 98 23.09 1.14 -10.32
C THR A 98 22.86 2.61 -10.63
N ALA A 99 21.60 3.08 -10.70
CA ALA A 99 21.30 4.50 -10.88
C ALA A 99 21.74 5.34 -9.66
N LEU A 100 21.51 4.85 -8.45
CA LEU A 100 21.94 5.51 -7.21
C LEU A 100 23.47 5.48 -7.06
N ALA A 101 24.11 4.33 -7.28
CA ALA A 101 25.56 4.19 -7.23
C ALA A 101 26.25 5.13 -8.26
N LYS A 102 25.67 5.22 -9.47
CA LYS A 102 26.17 6.16 -10.49
C LYS A 102 26.10 7.61 -10.01
N LYS A 103 25.03 8.03 -9.33
CA LYS A 103 24.90 9.39 -8.78
C LYS A 103 25.96 9.73 -7.72
N ILE A 104 26.40 8.73 -6.97
CA ILE A 104 27.41 8.91 -5.92
C ILE A 104 28.83 8.95 -6.54
N ILE A 105 29.10 8.06 -7.48
CA ILE A 105 30.46 7.81 -7.99
C ILE A 105 30.80 8.75 -9.16
N TRP A 106 29.84 8.97 -10.08
CA TRP A 106 30.12 9.69 -11.31
C TRP A 106 30.13 11.21 -11.12
N LYS A 107 31.24 11.84 -11.51
CA LYS A 107 31.36 13.29 -11.59
C LYS A 107 30.91 13.78 -12.96
N ASN A 108 29.98 14.74 -12.98
CA ASN A 108 29.40 15.29 -14.23
C ASN A 108 30.47 15.75 -15.20
N GLY A 109 30.38 15.27 -16.45
CA GLY A 109 31.24 15.67 -17.56
C GLY A 109 32.41 14.74 -17.84
N GLU A 110 32.76 13.82 -16.97
CA GLU A 110 33.86 12.88 -17.15
C GLU A 110 33.35 11.54 -17.74
N LYS A 111 34.21 10.85 -18.53
CA LYS A 111 33.92 9.47 -18.94
C LYS A 111 34.13 8.56 -17.72
N LEU A 112 33.19 7.68 -17.47
CA LEU A 112 33.35 6.63 -16.44
C LEU A 112 34.60 5.81 -16.71
N SER A 113 35.47 5.70 -15.72
CA SER A 113 36.60 4.77 -15.74
C SER A 113 36.11 3.32 -15.67
N ASN A 114 36.94 2.36 -16.03
CA ASN A 114 36.58 0.94 -15.91
C ASN A 114 36.33 0.54 -14.46
N TRP A 115 37.06 1.09 -13.51
CA TRP A 115 36.86 0.81 -12.06
C TRP A 115 35.55 1.36 -11.53
N GLU A 116 35.17 2.60 -11.90
CA GLU A 116 33.88 3.17 -11.56
C GLU A 116 32.72 2.35 -12.14
N LEU A 117 32.87 1.92 -13.40
CA LEU A 117 31.88 1.05 -14.04
C LEU A 117 31.74 -0.30 -13.29
N ILE A 118 32.86 -0.95 -12.96
CA ILE A 118 32.87 -2.21 -12.20
C ILE A 118 32.22 -2.00 -10.82
N THR A 119 32.56 -0.92 -10.13
CA THR A 119 31.99 -0.61 -8.81
C THR A 119 30.47 -0.42 -8.88
N ILE A 120 29.98 0.35 -9.86
CA ILE A 120 28.53 0.58 -10.04
C ILE A 120 27.81 -0.74 -10.37
N MET A 121 28.33 -1.53 -11.31
CA MET A 121 27.71 -2.78 -11.73
C MET A 121 27.79 -3.84 -10.62
N GLY A 122 28.93 -3.92 -9.94
CA GLY A 122 29.13 -4.80 -8.78
C GLY A 122 28.17 -4.50 -7.63
N SER A 123 27.97 -3.22 -7.30
CA SER A 123 26.97 -2.80 -6.30
C SER A 123 25.56 -3.25 -6.68
N GLY A 124 25.21 -3.11 -7.97
CA GLY A 124 23.93 -3.58 -8.49
C GLY A 124 23.74 -5.08 -8.34
N LEU A 125 24.75 -5.87 -8.74
CA LEU A 125 24.72 -7.33 -8.65
C LEU A 125 24.64 -7.81 -7.19
N VAL A 126 25.50 -7.29 -6.32
CA VAL A 126 25.50 -7.67 -4.90
C VAL A 126 24.16 -7.37 -4.27
N GLY A 127 23.62 -6.16 -4.44
CA GLY A 127 22.34 -5.79 -3.84
C GLY A 127 21.16 -6.57 -4.41
N ALA A 128 21.10 -6.76 -5.72
CA ALA A 128 20.03 -7.51 -6.38
C ALA A 128 20.05 -9.00 -5.99
N LEU A 129 21.23 -9.64 -5.98
CA LEU A 129 21.37 -11.04 -5.62
C LEU A 129 21.17 -11.28 -4.11
N ALA A 130 21.66 -10.36 -3.25
CA ALA A 130 21.37 -10.45 -1.82
C ALA A 130 19.87 -10.43 -1.53
N TYR A 131 19.11 -9.59 -2.25
CA TYR A 131 17.65 -9.56 -2.12
C TYR A 131 16.98 -10.79 -2.75
N THR A 132 17.49 -11.30 -3.87
CA THR A 132 17.00 -12.54 -4.51
C THR A 132 16.99 -13.72 -3.53
N PHE A 133 18.04 -13.85 -2.73
CA PHE A 133 18.21 -14.95 -1.78
C PHE A 133 17.84 -14.59 -0.33
N SER A 134 17.20 -13.44 -0.10
CA SER A 134 16.68 -13.11 1.22
C SER A 134 15.46 -13.99 1.55
N ASP A 135 15.39 -14.48 2.77
CA ASP A 135 14.43 -15.48 3.25
C ASP A 135 12.97 -15.09 2.90
N SER A 136 12.52 -13.96 3.40
CA SER A 136 11.11 -13.53 3.25
C SER A 136 10.73 -13.21 1.80
N PHE A 137 11.67 -12.65 1.02
CA PHE A 137 11.37 -12.34 -0.38
C PHE A 137 11.30 -13.60 -1.24
N TRP A 138 12.21 -14.56 -0.98
CA TRP A 138 12.17 -15.83 -1.68
C TRP A 138 10.89 -16.61 -1.36
N PHE A 139 10.51 -16.68 -0.09
CA PHE A 139 9.26 -17.31 0.33
C PHE A 139 8.05 -16.71 -0.43
N SER A 140 7.90 -15.38 -0.43
CA SER A 140 6.82 -14.71 -1.17
C SER A 140 6.91 -14.84 -2.69
N ALA A 141 8.10 -15.17 -3.24
CA ALA A 141 8.27 -15.33 -4.68
C ALA A 141 7.76 -16.70 -5.20
N VAL A 142 7.67 -17.71 -4.35
CA VAL A 142 7.34 -19.09 -4.75
C VAL A 142 5.91 -19.50 -4.47
N GLU A 143 5.09 -18.60 -3.91
CA GLU A 143 3.70 -18.87 -3.55
C GLU A 143 2.73 -17.81 -4.11
N ALA A 144 1.44 -18.17 -4.18
CA ALA A 144 0.40 -17.27 -4.66
C ALA A 144 -0.04 -16.29 -3.57
N GLU A 145 0.73 -15.19 -3.45
CA GLU A 145 0.49 -14.13 -2.49
C GLU A 145 0.65 -12.74 -3.14
N VAL A 146 0.00 -11.75 -2.56
CA VAL A 146 -0.04 -10.37 -3.07
C VAL A 146 1.30 -9.65 -2.97
N TYR A 147 2.22 -10.11 -2.09
CA TYR A 147 3.47 -9.42 -1.77
C TYR A 147 4.45 -9.37 -2.94
N ALA A 148 4.50 -10.39 -3.76
CA ALA A 148 5.33 -10.43 -4.96
C ALA A 148 4.99 -9.31 -5.95
N LEU A 149 3.71 -9.16 -6.30
CA LEU A 149 3.22 -8.08 -7.17
C LEU A 149 3.32 -6.70 -6.53
N SER A 150 3.07 -6.60 -5.22
CA SER A 150 3.24 -5.34 -4.47
C SER A 150 4.70 -4.87 -4.50
N SER A 151 5.65 -5.80 -4.33
CA SER A 151 7.09 -5.53 -4.42
C SER A 151 7.49 -5.08 -5.82
N LEU A 152 6.93 -5.70 -6.86
CA LEU A 152 7.13 -5.27 -8.24
C LEU A 152 6.65 -3.84 -8.48
N CYS A 153 5.43 -3.50 -8.03
CA CYS A 153 4.91 -2.14 -8.14
C CYS A 153 5.83 -1.14 -7.44
N THR A 154 6.31 -1.48 -6.24
CA THR A 154 7.23 -0.64 -5.47
C THR A 154 8.56 -0.45 -6.22
N ALA A 155 9.15 -1.51 -6.76
CA ALA A 155 10.41 -1.45 -7.51
C ALA A 155 10.27 -0.61 -8.80
N ILE A 156 9.16 -0.76 -9.53
CA ILE A 156 8.85 0.06 -10.71
C ILE A 156 8.74 1.53 -10.33
N VAL A 157 8.06 1.86 -9.24
CA VAL A 157 7.87 3.24 -8.79
C VAL A 157 9.20 3.89 -8.40
N PHE A 158 10.07 3.20 -7.66
CA PHE A 158 11.41 3.71 -7.33
C PHE A 158 12.31 3.85 -8.57
N TRP A 159 12.26 2.93 -9.49
CA TRP A 159 12.96 3.07 -10.76
C TRP A 159 12.42 4.25 -11.58
N ALA A 160 11.11 4.41 -11.66
CA ALA A 160 10.48 5.47 -12.43
C ALA A 160 10.76 6.87 -11.87
N ILE A 161 10.80 7.05 -10.53
CA ILE A 161 11.15 8.35 -9.95
C ILE A 161 12.62 8.71 -10.20
N LEU A 162 13.52 7.73 -10.26
CA LEU A 162 14.91 7.97 -10.66
C LEU A 162 15.03 8.29 -12.16
N LYS A 163 14.17 7.69 -13.00
CA LYS A 163 14.06 8.08 -14.42
C LYS A 163 13.54 9.50 -14.56
N TRP A 164 12.50 9.87 -13.82
CA TRP A 164 12.03 11.25 -13.76
C TRP A 164 13.15 12.21 -13.36
N ASP A 165 13.89 11.90 -12.33
CA ASP A 165 14.98 12.75 -11.84
C ASP A 165 16.11 12.93 -12.88
N GLN A 166 16.44 11.89 -13.65
CA GLN A 166 17.42 11.95 -14.75
C GLN A 166 16.96 12.87 -15.90
N HIS A 167 15.66 12.92 -16.17
CA HIS A 167 15.05 13.63 -17.30
C HIS A 167 14.21 14.84 -16.86
N ALA A 168 14.33 15.28 -15.58
CA ALA A 168 13.40 16.27 -14.98
C ALA A 168 13.38 17.62 -15.72
N ASP A 169 14.45 18.01 -16.39
CA ASP A 169 14.57 19.28 -17.13
C ASP A 169 14.21 19.13 -18.61
N GLU A 170 13.90 17.92 -19.07
CA GLU A 170 13.49 17.66 -20.45
C GLU A 170 11.98 17.94 -20.65
N PRO A 171 11.55 18.28 -21.87
CA PRO A 171 10.13 18.36 -22.21
C PRO A 171 9.41 17.05 -21.89
N TYR A 172 8.16 17.16 -21.40
CA TYR A 172 7.31 16.02 -21.07
C TYR A 172 7.83 15.10 -19.94
N SER A 173 8.79 15.53 -19.11
CA SER A 173 9.30 14.75 -17.99
C SER A 173 8.19 14.31 -17.01
N ASP A 174 7.12 15.08 -16.87
CA ASP A 174 5.99 14.79 -15.99
C ASP A 174 5.26 13.47 -16.32
N ARG A 175 5.47 12.91 -17.54
CA ARG A 175 4.96 11.57 -17.91
C ARG A 175 5.39 10.47 -16.94
N TRP A 176 6.58 10.58 -16.35
CA TRP A 176 7.06 9.63 -15.35
C TRP A 176 6.29 9.72 -14.04
N LEU A 177 5.91 10.94 -13.61
CA LEU A 177 5.09 11.13 -12.40
C LEU A 177 3.67 10.60 -12.62
N ILE A 178 3.09 10.80 -13.82
CA ILE A 178 1.80 10.22 -14.21
C ILE A 178 1.88 8.70 -14.24
N PHE A 179 2.96 8.13 -14.80
CA PHE A 179 3.19 6.68 -14.79
C PHE A 179 3.28 6.13 -13.37
N ILE A 180 4.00 6.81 -12.45
CA ILE A 180 4.04 6.46 -11.03
C ILE A 180 2.64 6.47 -10.43
N ALA A 181 1.83 7.50 -10.68
CA ALA A 181 0.46 7.59 -10.21
C ALA A 181 -0.40 6.41 -10.73
N TYR A 182 -0.24 6.02 -11.99
CA TYR A 182 -0.93 4.86 -12.57
C TYR A 182 -0.53 3.55 -11.90
N VAL A 183 0.78 3.30 -11.74
CA VAL A 183 1.27 2.08 -11.06
C VAL A 183 0.80 2.03 -9.61
N MET A 184 0.76 3.17 -8.91
CA MET A 184 0.19 3.26 -7.57
C MET A 184 -1.30 2.93 -7.56
N GLY A 185 -2.06 3.44 -8.52
CA GLY A 185 -3.48 3.08 -8.69
C GLY A 185 -3.68 1.58 -8.93
N LEU A 186 -2.87 0.97 -9.79
CA LEU A 186 -2.89 -0.49 -10.01
C LEU A 186 -2.55 -1.26 -8.75
N SER A 187 -1.56 -0.79 -7.98
CA SER A 187 -1.12 -1.48 -6.77
C SER A 187 -2.17 -1.49 -5.66
N ILE A 188 -3.12 -0.54 -5.64
CA ILE A 188 -4.26 -0.58 -4.72
C ILE A 188 -5.10 -1.85 -4.95
N GLY A 189 -5.22 -2.30 -6.20
CA GLY A 189 -5.87 -3.56 -6.55
C GLY A 189 -5.04 -4.82 -6.29
N VAL A 190 -3.85 -4.67 -5.71
CA VAL A 190 -2.97 -5.75 -5.25
C VAL A 190 -2.79 -5.67 -3.74
N HIS A 191 -2.09 -4.62 -3.28
CA HIS A 191 -1.84 -4.37 -1.86
C HIS A 191 -1.42 -2.91 -1.63
N LEU A 192 -1.85 -2.32 -0.52
CA LEU A 192 -1.64 -0.89 -0.21
C LEU A 192 -0.20 -0.51 0.18
N LEU A 193 0.69 -1.49 0.43
CA LEU A 193 2.08 -1.25 0.87
C LEU A 193 2.86 -0.33 -0.07
N ASN A 194 2.64 -0.41 -1.38
CA ASN A 194 3.33 0.45 -2.35
C ASN A 194 3.08 1.95 -2.11
N LEU A 195 1.93 2.32 -1.55
CA LEU A 195 1.62 3.72 -1.24
C LEU A 195 2.61 4.33 -0.24
N LEU A 196 3.27 3.51 0.59
CA LEU A 196 4.31 3.97 1.53
C LEU A 196 5.55 4.54 0.83
N ALA A 197 5.72 4.35 -0.48
CA ALA A 197 6.77 4.99 -1.27
C ALA A 197 6.52 6.49 -1.50
N ILE A 198 5.29 7.01 -1.32
CA ILE A 198 4.93 8.41 -1.62
C ILE A 198 5.78 9.44 -0.88
N PRO A 199 6.05 9.33 0.44
CA PRO A 199 6.92 10.25 1.13
C PRO A 199 8.35 10.31 0.55
N ALA A 200 8.90 9.16 0.15
CA ALA A 200 10.22 9.10 -0.50
C ALA A 200 10.20 9.78 -1.88
N ILE A 201 9.14 9.59 -2.67
CA ILE A 201 8.95 10.26 -3.96
C ILE A 201 8.88 11.78 -3.78
N ALA A 202 8.14 12.25 -2.77
CA ALA A 202 8.06 13.67 -2.45
C ALA A 202 9.43 14.28 -2.09
N LEU A 203 10.27 13.53 -1.37
CA LEU A 203 11.65 13.94 -1.09
C LEU A 203 12.50 14.03 -2.36
N VAL A 204 12.46 13.02 -3.25
CA VAL A 204 13.19 13.05 -4.52
C VAL A 204 12.74 14.26 -5.36
N TYR A 205 11.43 14.51 -5.43
CA TYR A 205 10.88 15.68 -6.13
C TYR A 205 11.39 17.00 -5.52
N TYR A 206 11.35 17.14 -4.20
CA TYR A 206 11.86 18.31 -3.50
C TYR A 206 13.35 18.55 -3.77
N PHE A 207 14.19 17.54 -3.59
CA PHE A 207 15.64 17.66 -3.82
C PHE A 207 16.00 17.96 -5.26
N ARG A 208 15.17 17.58 -6.23
CA ARG A 208 15.39 17.89 -7.63
C ARG A 208 14.91 19.29 -8.02
N ARG A 209 13.77 19.74 -7.49
CA ARG A 209 13.13 21.02 -7.90
C ARG A 209 13.52 22.20 -7.05
N SER A 210 13.93 22.01 -5.81
CA SER A 210 14.27 23.10 -4.91
C SER A 210 15.68 23.64 -5.18
N LYS A 211 15.77 24.95 -5.38
CA LYS A 211 17.06 25.66 -5.54
C LYS A 211 17.80 25.78 -4.20
N LYS A 212 17.08 25.92 -3.09
CA LYS A 212 17.64 25.97 -1.73
C LYS A 212 17.18 24.73 -0.96
N ARG A 213 18.12 23.88 -0.57
CA ARG A 213 17.89 22.67 0.24
C ARG A 213 18.09 23.01 1.70
N THR A 214 17.02 22.93 2.50
CA THR A 214 17.04 23.24 3.92
C THR A 214 16.41 22.09 4.71
N SER A 215 16.80 21.92 5.99
CA SER A 215 16.17 20.90 6.86
C SER A 215 14.67 21.11 7.01
N ALA A 216 14.23 22.38 7.15
CA ALA A 216 12.80 22.71 7.18
C ALA A 216 12.07 22.33 5.88
N GLY A 217 12.67 22.60 4.70
CA GLY A 217 12.12 22.21 3.42
C GLY A 217 12.07 20.69 3.23
N THR A 218 13.05 19.96 3.74
CA THR A 218 13.04 18.48 3.74
C THR A 218 11.91 17.95 4.61
N LEU A 219 11.73 18.50 5.82
CA LEU A 219 10.62 18.13 6.70
C LEU A 219 9.25 18.44 6.06
N LEU A 220 9.11 19.62 5.46
CA LEU A 220 7.86 20.00 4.75
C LEU A 220 7.56 19.09 3.56
N ALA A 221 8.58 18.67 2.81
CA ALA A 221 8.41 17.71 1.71
C ALA A 221 7.97 16.33 2.22
N LEU A 222 8.54 15.87 3.33
CA LEU A 222 8.13 14.63 3.97
C LEU A 222 6.68 14.71 4.46
N LEU A 223 6.31 15.78 5.15
CA LEU A 223 4.92 16.01 5.60
C LEU A 223 3.95 16.10 4.42
N ALA A 224 4.32 16.78 3.34
CA ALA A 224 3.50 16.82 2.12
C ALA A 224 3.31 15.40 1.53
N GLY A 225 4.35 14.58 1.52
CA GLY A 225 4.26 13.18 1.10
C GLY A 225 3.31 12.37 1.99
N ILE A 226 3.36 12.54 3.30
CA ILE A 226 2.43 11.90 4.25
C ILE A 226 0.98 12.39 4.03
N ILE A 227 0.77 13.67 3.78
CA ILE A 227 -0.55 14.22 3.46
C ILE A 227 -1.10 13.65 2.15
N ILE A 228 -0.25 13.55 1.11
CA ILE A 228 -0.65 12.92 -0.17
C ILE A 228 -1.00 11.45 0.03
N LEU A 229 -0.20 10.71 0.80
CA LEU A 229 -0.49 9.32 1.17
C LEU A 229 -1.85 9.20 1.87
N ALA A 230 -2.10 10.03 2.89
CA ALA A 230 -3.38 10.05 3.61
C ALA A 230 -4.55 10.44 2.69
N PHE A 231 -4.36 11.40 1.79
CA PHE A 231 -5.37 11.79 0.80
C PHE A 231 -5.72 10.63 -0.16
N ILE A 232 -4.72 9.89 -0.65
CA ILE A 232 -4.97 8.72 -1.51
C ILE A 232 -5.68 7.63 -0.72
N GLN A 233 -5.18 7.29 0.48
CA GLN A 233 -5.72 6.21 1.30
C GLN A 233 -7.15 6.48 1.76
N TYR A 234 -7.41 7.67 2.28
CA TYR A 234 -8.74 8.01 2.79
C TYR A 234 -9.59 8.69 1.72
N GLY A 235 -9.10 9.74 1.07
CA GLY A 235 -9.86 10.54 0.12
C GLY A 235 -10.24 9.77 -1.14
N ILE A 236 -9.28 9.07 -1.78
CA ILE A 236 -9.56 8.34 -3.02
C ILE A 236 -10.11 6.93 -2.72
N VAL A 237 -9.42 6.14 -1.90
CA VAL A 237 -9.79 4.72 -1.72
C VAL A 237 -11.09 4.56 -0.93
N GLN A 238 -11.24 5.28 0.20
CA GLN A 238 -12.39 5.07 1.09
C GLN A 238 -13.54 6.06 0.81
N TYR A 239 -13.24 7.39 0.80
CA TYR A 239 -14.31 8.39 0.69
C TYR A 239 -14.96 8.45 -0.69
N THR A 240 -14.29 8.07 -1.77
CA THR A 240 -14.95 7.95 -3.09
C THR A 240 -16.09 6.94 -3.04
N ILE A 241 -15.86 5.76 -2.43
CA ILE A 241 -16.91 4.75 -2.27
C ILE A 241 -17.97 5.23 -1.27
N LYS A 242 -17.57 5.84 -0.15
CA LYS A 242 -18.50 6.39 0.85
C LYS A 242 -19.45 7.40 0.21
N PHE A 243 -18.96 8.36 -0.51
CA PHE A 243 -19.79 9.38 -1.17
C PHE A 243 -20.67 8.79 -2.27
N ALA A 244 -20.18 7.81 -3.03
CA ALA A 244 -20.99 7.08 -3.99
C ALA A 244 -22.14 6.33 -3.30
N ALA A 245 -21.88 5.69 -2.15
CA ALA A 245 -22.89 4.97 -1.38
C ALA A 245 -23.98 5.91 -0.83
N TYR A 246 -23.58 7.03 -0.24
CA TYR A 246 -24.54 8.02 0.26
C TYR A 246 -25.29 8.75 -0.87
N SER A 247 -24.65 8.92 -2.02
CA SER A 247 -25.33 9.39 -3.23
C SER A 247 -26.42 8.41 -3.67
N ASP A 248 -26.10 7.11 -3.66
CA ASP A 248 -27.08 6.08 -4.00
C ASP A 248 -28.23 6.01 -2.97
N LEU A 249 -27.92 6.14 -1.69
CA LEU A 249 -28.91 6.27 -0.62
C LEU A 249 -29.91 7.42 -0.88
N PHE A 250 -29.42 8.59 -1.28
CA PHE A 250 -30.26 9.74 -1.59
C PHE A 250 -31.16 9.47 -2.80
N PHE A 251 -30.59 8.90 -3.89
CA PHE A 251 -31.33 8.62 -5.11
C PHE A 251 -32.38 7.52 -4.91
N VAL A 252 -32.06 6.49 -4.16
CA VAL A 252 -32.99 5.38 -3.91
C VAL A 252 -34.03 5.75 -2.85
N ASN A 253 -33.61 6.21 -1.68
CA ASN A 253 -34.51 6.38 -0.54
C ASN A 253 -35.33 7.69 -0.60
N THR A 254 -34.80 8.76 -1.24
CA THR A 254 -35.48 10.07 -1.29
C THR A 254 -36.17 10.30 -2.65
N LEU A 255 -35.51 9.91 -3.75
CA LEU A 255 -36.07 10.12 -5.09
C LEU A 255 -36.85 8.92 -5.63
N GLY A 256 -36.79 7.75 -4.96
CA GLY A 256 -37.51 6.54 -5.35
C GLY A 256 -36.96 5.88 -6.62
N LEU A 257 -35.65 6.12 -6.94
CA LEU A 257 -35.02 5.54 -8.13
C LEU A 257 -34.40 4.17 -7.83
N GLY A 258 -34.03 3.42 -8.86
CA GLY A 258 -33.43 2.09 -8.69
C GLY A 258 -32.01 2.14 -8.09
N PHE A 259 -31.61 1.06 -7.42
CA PHE A 259 -30.26 0.90 -6.87
C PHE A 259 -29.17 1.08 -7.94
N GLY A 260 -28.11 1.78 -7.58
CA GLY A 260 -26.98 2.10 -8.43
C GLY A 260 -27.12 3.39 -9.24
N THR A 261 -28.32 4.00 -9.29
CA THR A 261 -28.53 5.27 -10.01
C THR A 261 -27.73 6.43 -9.40
N GLY A 262 -27.67 6.50 -8.08
CA GLY A 262 -26.84 7.48 -7.37
C GLY A 262 -25.35 7.25 -7.56
N VAL A 263 -24.88 6.00 -7.64
CA VAL A 263 -23.48 5.66 -7.97
C VAL A 263 -23.14 6.13 -9.38
N LEU A 264 -24.01 5.89 -10.36
CA LEU A 264 -23.81 6.34 -11.74
C LEU A 264 -23.76 7.87 -11.83
N PHE A 265 -24.67 8.55 -11.15
CA PHE A 265 -24.69 10.02 -11.12
C PHE A 265 -23.44 10.60 -10.45
N PHE A 266 -23.02 10.04 -9.32
CA PHE A 266 -21.77 10.37 -8.66
C PHE A 266 -20.58 10.22 -9.61
N SER A 267 -20.47 9.07 -10.27
CA SER A 267 -19.41 8.78 -11.24
C SER A 267 -19.40 9.76 -12.40
N PHE A 268 -20.57 10.13 -12.90
CA PHE A 268 -20.72 11.14 -13.95
C PHE A 268 -20.20 12.51 -13.48
N LEU A 269 -20.61 12.98 -12.31
CA LEU A 269 -20.14 14.25 -11.74
C LEU A 269 -18.62 14.23 -11.52
N LEU A 270 -18.07 13.13 -11.03
CA LEU A 270 -16.63 12.97 -10.83
C LEU A 270 -15.87 13.11 -12.16
N ILE A 271 -16.31 12.40 -13.20
CA ILE A 271 -15.68 12.47 -14.53
C ILE A 271 -15.78 13.89 -15.09
N VAL A 272 -16.96 14.51 -15.04
CA VAL A 272 -17.15 15.88 -15.55
C VAL A 272 -16.29 16.88 -14.79
N SER A 273 -16.21 16.76 -13.47
CA SER A 273 -15.36 17.62 -12.64
C SER A 273 -13.89 17.52 -13.01
N LEU A 274 -13.35 16.27 -13.11
CA LEU A 274 -11.94 16.03 -13.43
C LEU A 274 -11.61 16.48 -14.86
N VAL A 275 -12.43 16.10 -15.84
CA VAL A 275 -12.22 16.49 -17.26
C VAL A 275 -12.28 18.00 -17.42
N SER A 276 -13.29 18.68 -16.83
CA SER A 276 -13.39 20.14 -16.90
C SER A 276 -12.23 20.83 -16.18
N GLY A 277 -11.78 20.28 -15.04
CA GLY A 277 -10.60 20.75 -14.34
C GLY A 277 -9.32 20.65 -15.19
N ILE A 278 -9.10 19.54 -15.87
CA ILE A 278 -7.98 19.34 -16.80
C ILE A 278 -8.08 20.32 -17.97
N LEU A 279 -9.24 20.45 -18.60
CA LEU A 279 -9.47 21.41 -19.69
C LEU A 279 -9.23 22.86 -19.25
N TYR A 280 -9.61 23.22 -18.03
CA TYR A 280 -9.31 24.53 -17.47
C TYR A 280 -7.80 24.79 -17.38
N THR A 281 -7.01 23.79 -17.01
CA THR A 281 -5.54 23.96 -16.91
C THR A 281 -4.88 24.18 -18.28
N ILE A 282 -5.52 23.72 -19.36
CA ILE A 282 -5.03 23.83 -20.74
C ILE A 282 -5.46 25.18 -21.36
N ASN A 283 -6.75 25.47 -21.37
CA ASN A 283 -7.33 26.59 -22.13
C ASN A 283 -7.77 27.80 -21.29
N ARG A 284 -7.69 27.71 -19.96
CA ARG A 284 -8.03 28.80 -19.02
C ARG A 284 -9.47 29.33 -19.12
N SER A 285 -10.39 28.53 -19.65
CA SER A 285 -11.79 28.91 -19.79
C SER A 285 -12.49 29.00 -18.43
N LYS A 286 -13.15 30.13 -18.17
CA LYS A 286 -13.99 30.34 -16.97
C LYS A 286 -15.12 29.32 -16.89
N THR A 287 -15.68 28.93 -18.03
CA THR A 287 -16.73 27.89 -18.10
C THR A 287 -16.23 26.56 -17.57
N HIS A 288 -15.04 26.10 -18.00
CA HIS A 288 -14.46 24.86 -17.50
C HIS A 288 -14.16 24.91 -16.00
N LEU A 289 -13.65 26.06 -15.50
CA LEU A 289 -13.45 26.22 -14.05
C LEU A 289 -14.78 26.12 -13.29
N LEU A 290 -15.80 26.86 -13.75
CA LEU A 290 -17.11 26.86 -13.11
C LEU A 290 -17.73 25.46 -13.11
N THR A 291 -17.69 24.76 -14.25
CA THR A 291 -18.21 23.39 -14.37
C THR A 291 -17.46 22.44 -13.43
N ALA A 292 -16.12 22.50 -13.39
CA ALA A 292 -15.32 21.65 -12.51
C ALA A 292 -15.67 21.87 -11.03
N VAL A 293 -15.72 23.15 -10.61
CA VAL A 293 -16.04 23.52 -9.21
C VAL A 293 -17.47 23.15 -8.85
N THR A 294 -18.46 23.46 -9.72
CA THR A 294 -19.87 23.13 -9.46
C THR A 294 -20.08 21.63 -9.33
N CYS A 295 -19.52 20.83 -10.26
CA CYS A 295 -19.62 19.36 -10.17
C CYS A 295 -18.92 18.81 -8.93
N PHE A 296 -17.76 19.35 -8.56
CA PHE A 296 -17.04 18.94 -7.36
C PHE A 296 -17.84 19.26 -6.08
N VAL A 297 -18.38 20.48 -5.97
CA VAL A 297 -19.22 20.87 -4.83
C VAL A 297 -20.49 20.02 -4.75
N ALA A 298 -21.16 19.79 -5.88
CA ALA A 298 -22.36 18.94 -5.95
C ALA A 298 -22.05 17.51 -5.49
N LEU A 299 -20.95 16.93 -5.98
CA LEU A 299 -20.49 15.59 -5.61
C LEU A 299 -20.24 15.48 -4.10
N MET A 300 -19.53 16.45 -3.52
CA MET A 300 -19.23 16.48 -2.09
C MET A 300 -20.49 16.70 -1.24
N THR A 301 -21.42 17.52 -1.71
CA THR A 301 -22.65 17.83 -0.98
C THR A 301 -23.65 16.67 -1.02
N ILE A 302 -23.84 16.02 -2.17
CA ILE A 302 -24.79 14.89 -2.30
C ILE A 302 -24.29 13.70 -1.47
N GLY A 303 -22.99 13.38 -1.54
CA GLY A 303 -22.40 12.26 -0.80
C GLY A 303 -22.12 12.54 0.67
N GLY A 304 -21.88 13.79 1.08
CA GLY A 304 -21.43 14.15 2.41
C GLY A 304 -22.32 15.17 3.16
N GLY A 305 -23.44 15.62 2.57
CA GLY A 305 -24.31 16.61 3.17
C GLY A 305 -23.58 17.95 3.46
N ILE A 306 -23.93 18.58 4.57
CA ILE A 306 -23.33 19.86 5.01
C ILE A 306 -21.83 19.71 5.29
N SER A 307 -21.42 18.60 5.89
CA SER A 307 -19.98 18.34 6.13
C SER A 307 -19.19 18.21 4.84
N GLY A 308 -19.75 17.57 3.81
CA GLY A 308 -19.16 17.50 2.48
C GLY A 308 -19.01 18.89 1.83
N LEU A 309 -20.01 19.75 1.97
CA LEU A 309 -19.95 21.13 1.49
C LEU A 309 -18.82 21.92 2.17
N ILE A 310 -18.70 21.81 3.49
CA ILE A 310 -17.64 22.48 4.26
C ILE A 310 -16.26 21.99 3.80
N VAL A 311 -16.08 20.68 3.65
CA VAL A 311 -14.82 20.08 3.18
C VAL A 311 -14.50 20.54 1.76
N ALA A 312 -15.49 20.61 0.87
CA ALA A 312 -15.29 21.13 -0.49
C ALA A 312 -14.81 22.60 -0.46
N ALA A 313 -15.42 23.44 0.38
CA ALA A 313 -15.02 24.83 0.53
C ALA A 313 -13.57 24.95 1.05
N ILE A 314 -13.18 24.16 2.04
CA ILE A 314 -11.81 24.11 2.58
C ILE A 314 -10.82 23.68 1.50
N ILE A 315 -11.12 22.64 0.73
CA ILE A 315 -10.25 22.13 -0.35
C ILE A 315 -10.09 23.23 -1.41
N LEU A 316 -11.18 23.85 -1.87
CA LEU A 316 -11.12 24.88 -2.90
C LEU A 316 -10.37 26.14 -2.43
N ALA A 317 -10.59 26.57 -1.18
CA ALA A 317 -9.84 27.68 -0.59
C ALA A 317 -8.34 27.32 -0.44
N GLY A 318 -8.02 26.14 0.00
CA GLY A 318 -6.64 25.63 0.10
C GLY A 318 -5.95 25.57 -1.27
N LEU A 319 -6.62 25.08 -2.29
CA LEU A 319 -6.11 25.04 -3.65
C LEU A 319 -5.85 26.45 -4.19
N GLU A 320 -6.75 27.42 -3.97
CA GLU A 320 -6.55 28.81 -4.39
C GLU A 320 -5.38 29.45 -3.63
N TYR A 321 -5.31 29.26 -2.31
CA TYR A 321 -4.27 29.86 -1.47
C TYR A 321 -2.87 29.24 -1.73
N ILE A 322 -2.76 27.89 -1.77
CA ILE A 322 -1.48 27.18 -1.86
C ILE A 322 -0.96 27.14 -3.30
N LEU A 323 -1.84 26.85 -4.26
CA LEU A 323 -1.46 26.63 -5.64
C LEU A 323 -1.57 27.91 -6.49
N ASN A 324 -2.26 28.95 -6.00
CA ASN A 324 -2.66 30.07 -6.85
C ASN A 324 -3.10 29.53 -8.22
N ILE A 325 -4.27 28.87 -8.25
CA ILE A 325 -4.79 28.08 -9.39
C ILE A 325 -4.63 28.82 -10.74
N ARG A 326 -4.63 30.15 -10.68
CA ARG A 326 -4.47 31.02 -11.84
C ARG A 326 -3.03 31.04 -12.40
N GLU A 327 -2.01 30.84 -11.57
CA GLU A 327 -0.61 30.92 -11.97
C GLU A 327 0.06 29.56 -12.15
N LYS A 328 -0.20 28.59 -11.26
CA LYS A 328 0.48 27.27 -11.24
C LYS A 328 -0.31 26.17 -11.95
N SER A 329 -0.80 26.43 -13.17
CA SER A 329 -1.62 25.47 -13.93
C SER A 329 -0.94 24.12 -14.16
N ARG A 330 0.39 24.09 -14.33
CA ARG A 330 1.13 22.82 -14.55
C ARG A 330 1.00 21.88 -13.35
N VAL A 331 1.11 22.39 -12.12
CA VAL A 331 1.01 21.58 -10.91
C VAL A 331 -0.41 21.04 -10.75
N LEU A 332 -1.42 21.90 -10.96
CA LEU A 332 -2.82 21.48 -10.92
C LEU A 332 -3.14 20.45 -12.02
N ASN A 333 -2.65 20.65 -13.24
CA ASN A 333 -2.80 19.69 -14.34
C ASN A 333 -2.22 18.33 -13.98
N LEU A 334 -0.97 18.31 -13.50
CA LEU A 334 -0.31 17.08 -13.08
C LEU A 334 -1.08 16.38 -11.97
N ALA A 335 -1.57 17.12 -10.97
CA ALA A 335 -2.36 16.55 -9.86
C ALA A 335 -3.67 15.93 -10.36
N LEU A 336 -4.42 16.65 -11.20
CA LEU A 336 -5.70 16.14 -11.73
C LEU A 336 -5.50 14.92 -12.63
N ILE A 337 -4.51 14.92 -13.52
CA ILE A 337 -4.19 13.77 -14.37
C ILE A 337 -3.72 12.59 -13.49
N SER A 338 -2.91 12.84 -12.47
CA SER A 338 -2.49 11.78 -11.52
C SER A 338 -3.69 11.17 -10.80
N ILE A 339 -4.65 11.97 -10.33
CA ILE A 339 -5.89 11.47 -9.71
C ILE A 339 -6.67 10.59 -10.71
N VAL A 340 -6.82 11.01 -11.97
CA VAL A 340 -7.48 10.20 -13.01
C VAL A 340 -6.80 8.84 -13.17
N PHE A 341 -5.46 8.82 -13.26
CA PHE A 341 -4.73 7.57 -13.44
C PHE A 341 -4.74 6.68 -12.18
N ILE A 342 -4.74 7.25 -10.98
CA ILE A 342 -4.93 6.49 -9.73
C ILE A 342 -6.33 5.84 -9.73
N ILE A 343 -7.39 6.62 -10.02
CA ILE A 343 -8.77 6.10 -10.06
C ILE A 343 -8.92 5.03 -11.15
N PHE A 344 -8.28 5.21 -12.31
CA PHE A 344 -8.31 4.23 -13.39
C PHE A 344 -7.65 2.90 -12.95
N GLY A 345 -6.48 2.95 -12.31
CA GLY A 345 -5.83 1.76 -11.75
C GLY A 345 -6.66 1.10 -10.65
N TYR A 346 -7.24 1.89 -9.74
CA TYR A 346 -8.15 1.45 -8.70
C TYR A 346 -9.46 0.85 -9.24
N GLY A 347 -9.82 1.18 -10.48
CA GLY A 347 -11.01 0.63 -11.17
C GLY A 347 -11.05 -0.90 -11.24
N SER A 348 -9.93 -1.61 -10.97
CA SER A 348 -9.90 -3.07 -10.81
C SER A 348 -10.90 -3.59 -9.77
N TYR A 349 -11.27 -2.78 -8.76
CA TYR A 349 -12.31 -3.12 -7.77
C TYR A 349 -13.71 -3.31 -8.39
N ALA A 350 -13.96 -2.82 -9.60
CA ALA A 350 -15.19 -3.14 -10.31
C ALA A 350 -15.38 -4.65 -10.52
N MET A 351 -14.27 -5.42 -10.66
CA MET A 351 -14.32 -6.88 -10.74
C MET A 351 -14.95 -7.48 -9.47
N ILE A 352 -14.60 -6.99 -8.30
CA ILE A 352 -15.14 -7.46 -7.00
C ILE A 352 -16.68 -7.34 -7.00
N VAL A 353 -17.20 -6.15 -7.34
CA VAL A 353 -18.65 -5.89 -7.38
C VAL A 353 -19.36 -6.75 -8.41
N ILE A 354 -18.78 -6.88 -9.62
CA ILE A 354 -19.35 -7.69 -10.70
C ILE A 354 -19.41 -9.16 -10.28
N ARG A 355 -18.36 -9.65 -9.64
CA ARG A 355 -18.29 -11.04 -9.21
C ARG A 355 -19.19 -11.33 -8.01
N ALA A 356 -19.25 -10.40 -7.02
CA ALA A 356 -20.17 -10.52 -5.90
C ALA A 356 -21.63 -10.66 -6.36
N LYS A 357 -22.06 -9.84 -7.35
CA LYS A 357 -23.40 -9.94 -7.94
C LYS A 357 -23.69 -11.28 -8.66
N ALA A 358 -22.66 -12.00 -9.08
CA ALA A 358 -22.79 -13.32 -9.69
C ALA A 358 -22.84 -14.45 -8.67
N ASP A 359 -22.79 -14.13 -7.38
CA ASP A 359 -22.89 -15.05 -6.22
C ASP A 359 -21.97 -16.27 -6.37
N PRO A 360 -20.63 -16.07 -6.42
CA PRO A 360 -19.70 -17.19 -6.55
C PRO A 360 -19.62 -17.97 -5.23
N THR A 361 -19.08 -19.19 -5.29
CA THR A 361 -18.97 -20.10 -4.12
C THR A 361 -18.22 -19.44 -2.96
N LEU A 362 -17.15 -18.67 -3.22
CA LEU A 362 -16.50 -17.80 -2.26
C LEU A 362 -16.86 -16.35 -2.57
N ASN A 363 -17.71 -15.76 -1.71
CA ASN A 363 -18.18 -14.39 -1.80
C ASN A 363 -18.05 -13.71 -0.44
N ASN A 364 -16.80 -13.38 -0.07
CA ASN A 364 -16.52 -12.85 1.27
C ASN A 364 -17.16 -11.48 1.44
N SER A 365 -18.00 -11.34 2.49
CA SER A 365 -18.73 -10.11 2.85
C SER A 365 -19.67 -9.57 1.77
N ASP A 366 -19.92 -10.29 0.69
CA ASP A 366 -20.85 -9.98 -0.41
C ASP A 366 -20.88 -8.49 -0.82
N PRO A 367 -19.79 -7.95 -1.41
CA PRO A 367 -19.69 -6.53 -1.76
C PRO A 367 -20.43 -6.19 -3.05
N GLU A 368 -21.71 -6.59 -3.20
CA GLU A 368 -22.50 -6.42 -4.40
C GLU A 368 -23.08 -5.00 -4.60
N ASN A 369 -23.10 -4.19 -3.56
CA ASN A 369 -23.63 -2.82 -3.57
C ASN A 369 -22.66 -1.83 -2.93
N ALA A 370 -22.95 -0.53 -3.02
CA ALA A 370 -22.03 0.50 -2.58
C ALA A 370 -21.72 0.47 -1.08
N PHE A 371 -22.70 0.12 -0.22
CA PHE A 371 -22.48 0.04 1.24
C PHE A 371 -21.70 -1.22 1.63
N SER A 372 -22.02 -2.39 1.06
CA SER A 372 -21.25 -3.60 1.32
C SER A 372 -19.82 -3.50 0.76
N LEU A 373 -19.62 -2.83 -0.40
CA LEU A 373 -18.29 -2.53 -0.90
C LEU A 373 -17.52 -1.59 0.03
N LEU A 374 -18.17 -0.57 0.61
CA LEU A 374 -17.54 0.34 1.58
C LEU A 374 -17.05 -0.42 2.81
N SER A 375 -17.90 -1.28 3.39
CA SER A 375 -17.55 -2.13 4.52
C SER A 375 -16.37 -3.07 4.17
N TYR A 376 -16.38 -3.65 2.98
CA TYR A 376 -15.35 -4.53 2.47
C TYR A 376 -13.98 -3.82 2.34
N VAL A 377 -13.95 -2.64 1.70
CA VAL A 377 -12.71 -1.87 1.52
C VAL A 377 -12.19 -1.29 2.83
N ASN A 378 -13.09 -0.93 3.74
CA ASN A 378 -12.73 -0.45 5.08
C ASN A 378 -12.26 -1.58 6.02
N ARG A 379 -12.30 -2.85 5.60
CA ARG A 379 -11.88 -4.00 6.40
C ARG A 379 -12.65 -4.13 7.73
N GLU A 380 -13.93 -3.79 7.73
CA GLU A 380 -14.74 -3.70 8.95
C GLU A 380 -14.85 -5.01 9.74
N GLN A 381 -14.69 -6.17 9.06
CA GLN A 381 -14.68 -7.48 9.73
C GLN A 381 -13.52 -7.65 10.73
N TYR A 382 -12.43 -6.89 10.60
CA TYR A 382 -11.27 -7.00 11.50
C TYR A 382 -11.33 -6.05 12.70
N GLY A 383 -12.40 -5.24 12.81
CA GLY A 383 -12.54 -4.23 13.83
C GLY A 383 -11.56 -3.06 13.70
N ASP A 384 -11.77 -2.06 14.56
CA ASP A 384 -10.94 -0.86 14.59
C ASP A 384 -9.75 -1.06 15.55
N ARG A 385 -8.58 -0.61 15.12
CA ARG A 385 -7.36 -0.57 15.93
C ARG A 385 -6.89 0.87 16.09
N PRO A 386 -6.70 1.35 17.33
CA PRO A 386 -6.26 2.72 17.55
C PRO A 386 -4.83 2.92 17.06
N LEU A 387 -4.62 3.88 16.16
CA LEU A 387 -3.31 4.12 15.53
C LEU A 387 -2.54 5.27 16.19
N LEU A 388 -3.17 6.45 16.29
CA LEU A 388 -2.53 7.67 16.78
C LEU A 388 -2.96 8.05 18.19
N TYR A 389 -4.20 7.76 18.55
CA TYR A 389 -4.79 8.06 19.85
C TYR A 389 -5.80 6.98 20.21
N GLY A 390 -5.78 6.48 21.44
CA GLY A 390 -6.68 5.44 21.91
C GLY A 390 -6.31 4.92 23.30
N GLN A 391 -7.02 3.88 23.72
CA GLN A 391 -6.95 3.31 25.06
C GLN A 391 -5.63 2.56 25.35
N PHE A 392 -5.38 2.36 26.65
CA PHE A 392 -4.49 1.32 27.16
C PHE A 392 -5.25 0.00 27.35
N PHE A 393 -4.53 -1.10 27.52
CA PHE A 393 -5.11 -2.42 27.73
C PHE A 393 -5.98 -2.54 29.01
N ASP A 394 -5.74 -1.70 30.00
CA ASP A 394 -6.47 -1.66 31.28
C ASP A 394 -7.50 -0.52 31.37
N SER A 395 -7.70 0.23 30.28
CA SER A 395 -8.69 1.30 30.24
C SER A 395 -10.10 0.76 30.29
N LYS A 396 -10.96 1.40 31.07
CA LYS A 396 -12.37 0.99 31.22
C LYS A 396 -13.26 1.77 30.25
N PRO A 397 -14.18 1.10 29.56
CA PRO A 397 -15.19 1.81 28.78
C PRO A 397 -16.15 2.53 29.73
N ILE A 398 -16.32 3.85 29.53
CA ILE A 398 -17.16 4.71 30.36
C ILE A 398 -18.42 5.18 29.63
N ASP A 399 -18.40 5.18 28.30
CA ASP A 399 -19.52 5.61 27.46
C ASP A 399 -19.43 4.98 26.07
N ASN A 400 -20.53 5.06 25.31
CA ASN A 400 -20.60 4.66 23.90
C ASN A 400 -21.10 5.85 23.08
N LYS A 401 -20.22 6.38 22.24
CA LYS A 401 -20.59 7.42 21.28
C LYS A 401 -21.25 6.78 20.05
N GLN A 402 -22.36 7.35 19.61
CA GLN A 402 -23.04 6.93 18.40
C GLN A 402 -22.18 7.29 17.16
N GLY A 403 -21.92 6.30 16.33
CA GLY A 403 -21.21 6.43 15.06
C GLY A 403 -22.16 6.45 13.85
N ASP A 404 -21.65 6.08 12.68
CA ASP A 404 -22.40 6.05 11.43
C ASP A 404 -23.53 4.99 11.45
N ILE A 405 -24.64 5.29 10.78
CA ILE A 405 -25.74 4.33 10.57
C ILE A 405 -25.26 3.24 9.60
N ILE A 406 -25.56 2.00 9.91
CA ILE A 406 -25.30 0.84 9.05
C ILE A 406 -26.50 0.67 8.12
N TYR A 407 -26.28 0.81 6.82
CA TYR A 407 -27.31 0.61 5.81
C TYR A 407 -27.18 -0.76 5.17
N ARG A 408 -28.31 -1.44 4.98
CA ARG A 408 -28.44 -2.69 4.25
C ARG A 408 -29.36 -2.50 3.05
N LYS A 409 -29.04 -3.13 1.94
CA LYS A 409 -29.90 -3.15 0.75
C LYS A 409 -31.15 -4.00 1.06
N GLY A 410 -32.32 -3.39 1.07
CA GLY A 410 -33.62 -4.04 1.14
C GLY A 410 -34.15 -4.37 -0.25
N LYS A 411 -35.44 -4.67 -0.36
CA LYS A 411 -36.09 -5.00 -1.66
C LYS A 411 -36.22 -3.78 -2.58
N GLU A 412 -36.65 -2.65 -2.04
CA GLU A 412 -36.95 -1.42 -2.79
C GLU A 412 -36.08 -0.23 -2.38
N LYS A 413 -35.56 -0.23 -1.15
CA LYS A 413 -34.77 0.86 -0.57
C LYS A 413 -33.67 0.35 0.35
N TYR A 414 -32.73 1.21 0.70
CA TYR A 414 -31.78 0.95 1.76
C TYR A 414 -32.47 1.04 3.11
N GLU A 415 -32.26 0.05 3.97
CA GLU A 415 -32.85 -0.07 5.30
C GLU A 415 -31.78 0.20 6.36
N ASN A 416 -32.19 0.82 7.47
CA ASN A 416 -31.34 0.98 8.63
C ASN A 416 -31.20 -0.38 9.33
N ALA A 417 -30.00 -0.95 9.32
CA ALA A 417 -29.66 -2.25 9.93
C ALA A 417 -29.03 -2.09 11.33
N GLY A 418 -28.91 -0.86 11.84
CA GLY A 418 -28.31 -0.56 13.12
C GLY A 418 -27.38 0.65 13.06
N GLN A 419 -26.63 0.86 14.14
CA GLN A 419 -25.70 1.96 14.28
C GLN A 419 -24.37 1.47 14.82
N LYS A 420 -23.27 2.01 14.32
CA LYS A 420 -21.94 1.77 14.91
C LYS A 420 -21.84 2.51 16.23
N PHE A 421 -21.09 1.92 17.16
CA PHE A 421 -20.78 2.53 18.45
C PHE A 421 -19.26 2.59 18.63
N GLU A 422 -18.76 3.75 18.99
CA GLU A 422 -17.38 3.96 19.38
C GLU A 422 -17.31 3.97 20.92
N ARG A 423 -16.53 3.06 21.50
CA ARG A 423 -16.32 3.03 22.96
C ARG A 423 -15.49 4.24 23.38
N VAL A 424 -15.96 4.96 24.39
CA VAL A 424 -15.20 6.01 25.05
C VAL A 424 -14.54 5.42 26.28
N TYR A 425 -13.26 5.61 26.42
CA TYR A 425 -12.48 5.06 27.53
C TYR A 425 -12.09 6.13 28.53
N ASP A 426 -11.94 5.74 29.80
CA ASP A 426 -11.52 6.61 30.91
C ASP A 426 -10.09 7.12 30.75
N ARG A 427 -9.21 6.34 30.07
CA ARG A 427 -7.80 6.67 29.84
C ARG A 427 -7.42 6.41 28.41
N ASN A 428 -6.76 7.40 27.81
CA ASN A 428 -6.23 7.30 26.46
C ASN A 428 -4.77 7.78 26.40
N THR A 429 -4.06 7.36 25.36
CA THR A 429 -2.66 7.74 25.12
C THR A 429 -2.42 8.07 23.63
N LEU A 430 -1.36 8.81 23.37
CA LEU A 430 -0.82 8.96 22.02
C LEU A 430 -0.08 7.68 21.62
N LEU A 431 -0.15 7.31 20.33
CA LEU A 431 0.49 6.13 19.75
C LEU A 431 0.24 4.86 20.58
N PRO A 432 -1.01 4.44 20.81
CA PRO A 432 -1.33 3.28 21.63
C PRO A 432 -0.76 1.99 21.03
N ARG A 433 0.18 1.36 21.72
CA ARG A 433 0.82 0.10 21.31
C ARG A 433 0.37 -1.08 22.16
N MET A 434 0.11 -0.82 23.44
CA MET A 434 -0.45 -1.79 24.41
C MET A 434 -1.93 -1.47 24.64
N TYR A 435 -2.77 -1.68 23.61
CA TYR A 435 -4.18 -1.26 23.62
C TYR A 435 -5.19 -2.41 23.76
N SER A 436 -4.77 -3.64 23.47
CA SER A 436 -5.67 -4.80 23.46
C SER A 436 -5.97 -5.28 24.86
N ASP A 437 -7.25 -5.45 25.16
CA ASP A 437 -7.79 -5.99 26.42
C ASP A 437 -7.89 -7.53 26.42
N ASP A 438 -7.44 -8.19 25.35
CA ASP A 438 -7.35 -9.64 25.28
C ASP A 438 -6.40 -10.17 26.36
N PRO A 439 -6.82 -11.14 27.21
CA PRO A 439 -6.00 -11.61 28.32
C PRO A 439 -4.62 -12.12 27.95
N GLN A 440 -4.47 -12.74 26.76
CA GLN A 440 -3.16 -13.22 26.28
C GLN A 440 -2.24 -12.04 25.93
N HIS A 441 -2.81 -11.01 25.27
CA HIS A 441 -2.06 -9.80 24.96
C HIS A 441 -1.69 -9.03 26.22
N VAL A 442 -2.58 -8.93 27.20
CA VAL A 442 -2.31 -8.24 28.47
C VAL A 442 -1.17 -8.94 29.23
N GLY A 443 -1.21 -10.28 29.33
CA GLY A 443 -0.11 -11.05 29.92
C GLY A 443 1.20 -10.76 29.23
N PHE A 444 1.23 -10.84 27.90
CA PHE A 444 2.41 -10.56 27.10
C PHE A 444 2.94 -9.12 27.30
N TYR A 445 2.07 -8.10 27.32
CA TYR A 445 2.49 -6.71 27.59
C TYR A 445 3.14 -6.55 28.96
N ARG A 446 2.56 -7.19 29.99
CA ARG A 446 3.09 -7.14 31.35
C ARG A 446 4.45 -7.80 31.44
N ASP A 447 4.59 -9.01 30.91
CA ASP A 447 5.84 -9.78 30.93
C ASP A 447 6.95 -9.03 30.19
N TRP A 448 6.66 -8.52 28.97
CA TRP A 448 7.65 -7.82 28.17
C TRP A 448 8.14 -6.51 28.82
N MET A 449 7.22 -5.78 29.46
CA MET A 449 7.53 -4.49 30.07
C MET A 449 7.85 -4.57 31.56
N GLY A 450 7.84 -5.76 32.18
CA GLY A 450 8.08 -5.96 33.61
C GLY A 450 7.03 -5.27 34.50
N LEU A 451 5.76 -5.22 34.06
CA LEU A 451 4.68 -4.57 34.80
C LEU A 451 4.05 -5.55 35.80
N LYS A 452 3.89 -5.11 37.05
CA LYS A 452 3.17 -5.90 38.07
C LYS A 452 1.69 -6.03 37.71
N GLU A 453 0.99 -7.05 38.27
CA GLU A 453 -0.42 -7.33 37.96
C GLU A 453 -1.34 -6.11 38.15
N GLU A 454 -1.15 -5.34 39.22
CA GLU A 454 -1.97 -4.17 39.52
C GLU A 454 -1.42 -2.85 38.94
N GLN A 455 -0.31 -2.91 38.23
CA GLN A 455 0.33 -1.72 37.68
C GLN A 455 -0.32 -1.32 36.36
N SER A 456 -0.85 -0.10 36.34
CA SER A 456 -1.36 0.52 35.11
C SER A 456 -0.23 1.02 34.21
N PRO A 457 -0.32 0.81 32.89
CA PRO A 457 0.68 1.30 31.96
C PRO A 457 0.68 2.82 31.85
N THR A 458 1.86 3.39 31.60
CA THR A 458 2.07 4.81 31.31
C THR A 458 2.40 5.03 29.84
N PHE A 459 2.40 6.29 29.39
CA PHE A 459 2.88 6.64 28.05
C PHE A 459 4.33 6.17 27.82
N LEU A 460 5.20 6.25 28.84
CA LEU A 460 6.60 5.80 28.73
C LEU A 460 6.69 4.27 28.57
N ASN A 461 5.84 3.49 29.27
CA ASN A 461 5.77 2.05 29.04
C ASN A 461 5.31 1.73 27.62
N ASN A 462 4.30 2.45 27.12
CA ASN A 462 3.81 2.29 25.75
C ASN A 462 4.90 2.64 24.70
N LEU A 463 5.67 3.69 24.92
CA LEU A 463 6.83 4.05 24.08
C LEU A 463 7.96 3.02 24.21
N GLY A 464 8.22 2.52 25.42
CA GLY A 464 9.16 1.44 25.68
C GLY A 464 8.81 0.17 24.89
N PHE A 465 7.54 -0.21 24.88
CA PHE A 465 7.05 -1.35 24.09
C PHE A 465 7.22 -1.13 22.57
N LEU A 466 6.94 0.08 22.06
CA LEU A 466 7.20 0.43 20.68
C LEU A 466 8.68 0.23 20.30
N ILE A 467 9.60 0.66 21.17
CA ILE A 467 11.04 0.61 20.89
C ILE A 467 11.58 -0.81 21.10
N SER A 468 11.35 -1.42 22.28
CA SER A 468 11.96 -2.70 22.62
C SER A 468 11.33 -3.87 21.89
N TYR A 469 10.00 -3.94 21.84
CA TYR A 469 9.31 -5.04 21.17
C TYR A 469 9.13 -4.80 19.67
N GLN A 470 8.40 -3.74 19.27
CA GLN A 470 8.02 -3.59 17.88
C GLN A 470 9.18 -3.21 16.96
N THR A 471 10.06 -2.31 17.44
CA THR A 471 11.21 -1.88 16.61
C THR A 471 12.40 -2.83 16.76
N SER A 472 12.86 -3.11 17.99
CA SER A 472 14.06 -3.92 18.17
C SER A 472 13.80 -5.40 17.93
N PHE A 473 12.85 -6.00 18.66
CA PHE A 473 12.60 -7.43 18.53
C PHE A 473 11.89 -7.80 17.23
N MET A 474 10.76 -7.17 16.91
CA MET A 474 10.01 -7.55 15.72
C MET A 474 10.68 -7.10 14.42
N TYR A 475 10.92 -5.79 14.26
CA TYR A 475 11.43 -5.26 13.00
C TYR A 475 12.91 -5.58 12.78
N THR A 476 13.81 -5.26 13.76
CA THR A 476 15.26 -5.44 13.56
C THR A 476 15.63 -6.92 13.46
N ARG A 477 15.03 -7.80 14.28
CA ARG A 477 15.21 -9.24 14.20
C ARG A 477 14.81 -9.77 12.82
N TYR A 478 13.62 -9.40 12.33
CA TYR A 478 13.12 -9.82 11.04
C TYR A 478 14.00 -9.32 9.89
N PHE A 479 14.47 -8.07 9.95
CA PHE A 479 15.46 -7.55 9.00
C PHE A 479 16.75 -8.36 9.02
N ALA A 480 17.26 -8.67 10.21
CA ALA A 480 18.50 -9.43 10.37
C ALA A 480 18.38 -10.88 9.86
N TRP A 481 17.23 -11.52 9.99
CA TRP A 481 16.99 -12.83 9.37
C TRP A 481 17.24 -12.84 7.86
N ASN A 482 16.82 -11.81 7.19
CA ASN A 482 16.91 -11.72 5.74
C ASN A 482 18.33 -11.46 5.22
N PHE A 483 19.19 -10.80 6.04
CA PHE A 483 20.46 -10.27 5.53
C PHE A 483 21.69 -10.66 6.36
N ILE A 484 21.52 -11.22 7.54
CA ILE A 484 22.61 -11.63 8.41
C ILE A 484 22.57 -13.14 8.61
N GLY A 485 21.60 -13.66 9.36
CA GLY A 485 21.43 -15.07 9.62
C GLY A 485 20.26 -15.36 10.56
N ARG A 486 19.70 -16.56 10.47
CA ARG A 486 18.56 -17.01 11.24
C ARG A 486 18.93 -18.21 12.11
N GLN A 487 18.47 -18.20 13.36
CA GLN A 487 18.74 -19.27 14.33
C GLN A 487 18.01 -20.57 13.95
N ASN A 488 16.71 -20.49 13.74
CA ASN A 488 15.82 -21.59 13.31
C ASN A 488 14.49 -21.05 12.78
N ASP A 489 13.60 -21.94 12.32
CA ASP A 489 12.29 -21.58 11.76
C ASP A 489 11.17 -21.45 12.81
N GLU A 490 11.49 -21.65 14.09
CA GLU A 490 10.56 -21.51 15.18
C GLU A 490 10.15 -20.04 15.41
N GLN A 491 8.87 -19.82 15.69
CA GLN A 491 8.36 -18.47 16.01
C GLN A 491 8.67 -18.14 17.47
N GLY A 492 9.69 -17.30 17.70
CA GLY A 492 10.05 -16.87 19.05
C GLY A 492 9.25 -15.67 19.54
N HIS A 493 9.15 -15.53 20.87
CA HIS A 493 8.52 -14.41 21.57
C HIS A 493 9.48 -13.68 22.51
N GLY A 494 10.78 -13.70 22.22
CA GLY A 494 11.81 -13.01 23.00
C GLY A 494 12.66 -13.93 23.88
N ASP A 495 12.51 -15.23 23.74
CA ASP A 495 13.41 -16.22 24.37
C ASP A 495 14.71 -16.37 23.57
N PHE A 496 15.68 -17.13 24.15
CA PHE A 496 17.03 -17.26 23.59
C PHE A 496 17.19 -18.38 22.56
N ILE A 497 16.16 -19.24 22.36
CA ILE A 497 16.29 -20.47 21.57
C ILE A 497 15.37 -20.52 20.34
N HIS A 498 14.40 -19.60 20.22
CA HIS A 498 13.45 -19.63 19.14
C HIS A 498 13.52 -18.37 18.27
N GLY A 499 13.78 -18.59 16.98
CA GLY A 499 13.61 -17.58 15.94
C GLY A 499 14.40 -16.28 16.13
N ASN A 500 15.57 -16.32 16.75
CA ASN A 500 16.44 -15.16 16.84
C ASN A 500 17.27 -15.00 15.56
N TRP A 501 17.88 -13.83 15.38
CA TRP A 501 18.91 -13.66 14.36
C TRP A 501 20.28 -14.06 14.90
N LEU A 502 21.14 -14.57 14.03
CA LEU A 502 22.53 -14.93 14.35
C LEU A 502 23.49 -14.17 13.45
N SER A 503 24.59 -13.67 14.03
CA SER A 503 25.65 -13.01 13.27
C SER A 503 26.59 -14.02 12.57
N GLY A 504 26.58 -15.28 13.00
CA GLY A 504 27.55 -16.31 12.62
C GLY A 504 28.93 -16.12 13.30
N ILE A 505 29.06 -15.13 14.18
CA ILE A 505 30.28 -14.89 14.95
C ILE A 505 30.01 -15.32 16.38
N SER A 506 30.59 -16.44 16.80
CA SER A 506 30.31 -17.08 18.10
C SER A 506 30.45 -16.13 19.30
N PHE A 507 31.42 -15.20 19.27
CA PHE A 507 31.57 -14.20 20.36
C PHE A 507 30.34 -13.31 20.50
N ILE A 508 29.77 -12.84 19.39
CA ILE A 508 28.58 -11.97 19.39
C ILE A 508 27.34 -12.78 19.77
N ASP A 509 27.16 -13.95 19.14
CA ASP A 509 25.98 -14.77 19.31
C ASP A 509 25.90 -15.33 20.74
N ASN A 510 27.03 -15.80 21.31
CA ASN A 510 27.08 -16.26 22.69
C ASN A 510 26.85 -15.14 23.73
N MET A 511 27.24 -13.92 23.42
CA MET A 511 27.00 -12.78 24.30
C MET A 511 25.51 -12.39 24.31
N LEU A 512 24.82 -12.53 23.18
CA LEU A 512 23.41 -12.15 23.02
C LEU A 512 22.44 -13.26 23.42
N LEU A 513 22.74 -14.50 23.07
CA LEU A 513 21.80 -15.62 23.12
C LEU A 513 22.33 -16.85 23.90
N GLY A 514 23.58 -16.80 24.39
CA GLY A 514 24.23 -17.96 24.98
C GLY A 514 24.83 -18.93 23.95
N GLY A 515 25.38 -20.05 24.41
CA GLY A 515 26.05 -21.04 23.54
C GLY A 515 25.09 -21.73 22.57
N GLN A 516 25.22 -21.44 21.28
CA GLN A 516 24.32 -21.97 20.26
C GLN A 516 24.57 -23.45 19.91
N ASN A 517 25.72 -24.00 20.27
CA ASN A 517 26.06 -25.41 20.01
C ASN A 517 25.35 -26.40 20.96
N GLU A 518 24.77 -25.90 22.04
CA GLU A 518 24.08 -26.71 23.07
C GLU A 518 22.55 -26.76 22.86
N LEU A 519 22.05 -26.08 21.82
CA LEU A 519 20.61 -26.08 21.53
C LEU A 519 20.17 -27.43 20.96
N PRO A 520 18.92 -27.84 21.20
CA PRO A 520 18.31 -28.99 20.54
C PRO A 520 18.38 -28.83 19.01
N LYS A 521 18.76 -29.91 18.33
CA LYS A 521 18.78 -29.91 16.86
C LYS A 521 17.39 -30.14 16.32
#